data_5cb717737b67b81bca581e4cc62c72ba
#
_entry.id   5cb717737b67b81bca581e4cc62c72ba
#
_cell.length_a   1.000
_cell.length_b   1.000
_cell.length_c   1.000
_cell.angle_alpha   90.00
_cell.angle_beta   90.00
_cell.angle_gamma   90.00
#
_symmetry.space_group_name_H-M   'P 1'
#
loop_
_entity.id
_entity.type
_entity.pdbx_description
1 polymer ?
#
loop_
_entity_poly.entity_id
_entity_poly.type
_entity_poly.pdbx_seq_one_letter_code
_entity_poly.pdbx_strand_id
1 'polypeptide(L)'
;WDGHGLPIEWKVEEEFRSKNRGKDDVPGDEFRAACRAFAQKWVDVQAKEFRALGIEGEWDNPYLTMKFESEASIVGEFLRMAMGGTLVRGAKPIMWSPVERTALAEAEVEYHDRKVPVIWVKFGVPSREDGAKLVIWTTTPWTIPANQAVSFSTDISYGLFEVETVMSEEELGFPPYAAAGDKLILADKLAQDVLDAAKVSAFKRVEDVDPASLGSLVHPLAKLDPFFQHDVPLLAGDHVTDDAGTGFVHTAPAHGEDDFNAWVSSGRRASDIRDIVSPDGAYQHRDLPQALQGLDIIRTSGKKRGEQGKANPEVIKLLAESGNLLARGITTIRDAHSWRSKAPVIRRATPQWFISMDKPGPNGKSLRENALKAIEDTEFFPAVGRNRLQSMV
;
A
#
# COMPACT_ATOMS: atom_id res chain seq x y z
N TRP A 1 -7.55 5.09 -31.58
CA TRP A 1 -7.45 3.94 -30.65
C TRP A 1 -6.21 4.02 -29.79
N ASP A 2 -6.35 3.64 -28.53
CA ASP A 2 -5.23 3.33 -27.65
C ASP A 2 -4.84 1.86 -27.85
N GLY A 3 -3.65 1.66 -28.37
CA GLY A 3 -3.10 0.33 -28.77
C GLY A 3 -2.10 -0.25 -27.76
N HIS A 4 -1.99 0.30 -26.54
CA HIS A 4 -1.03 -0.11 -25.52
C HIS A 4 -1.72 -0.47 -24.18
N GLY A 5 -0.93 -1.00 -23.28
CA GLY A 5 -1.25 -1.14 -21.88
C GLY A 5 -1.92 -2.44 -21.47
N LEU A 6 -2.31 -2.48 -20.21
CA LEU A 6 -2.76 -3.66 -19.50
C LEU A 6 -3.89 -4.46 -20.17
N PRO A 7 -4.91 -3.85 -20.78
CA PRO A 7 -5.99 -4.61 -21.43
C PRO A 7 -5.50 -5.55 -22.53
N ILE A 8 -4.53 -5.10 -23.30
CA ILE A 8 -3.93 -5.85 -24.42
C ILE A 8 -2.93 -6.87 -23.88
N GLU A 9 -1.99 -6.39 -23.04
CA GLU A 9 -0.93 -7.25 -22.48
C GLU A 9 -1.50 -8.42 -21.69
N TRP A 10 -2.54 -8.19 -20.87
CA TRP A 10 -3.19 -9.24 -20.10
C TRP A 10 -3.79 -10.33 -20.96
N LYS A 11 -4.47 -9.96 -22.06
CA LYS A 11 -5.07 -10.93 -22.98
C LYS A 11 -4.02 -11.74 -23.72
N VAL A 12 -2.97 -11.08 -24.18
CA VAL A 12 -1.84 -11.76 -24.84
C VAL A 12 -1.12 -12.69 -23.85
N GLU A 13 -0.93 -12.27 -22.61
CA GLU A 13 -0.35 -13.11 -21.56
C GLU A 13 -1.22 -14.34 -21.25
N GLU A 14 -2.56 -14.20 -21.23
CA GLU A 14 -3.48 -15.32 -21.07
C GLU A 14 -3.32 -16.34 -22.22
N GLU A 15 -3.13 -15.88 -23.46
CA GLU A 15 -2.86 -16.75 -24.60
C GLU A 15 -1.54 -17.50 -24.47
N PHE A 16 -0.46 -16.86 -24.02
CA PHE A 16 0.82 -17.51 -23.77
C PHE A 16 0.72 -18.53 -22.62
N ARG A 17 0.06 -18.17 -21.54
CA ARG A 17 -0.16 -19.07 -20.40
C ARG A 17 -0.96 -20.31 -20.77
N SER A 18 -1.94 -20.20 -21.67
CA SER A 18 -2.70 -21.34 -22.19
C SER A 18 -1.82 -22.36 -22.93
N LYS A 19 -0.65 -21.90 -23.41
CA LYS A 19 0.38 -22.73 -24.08
C LYS A 19 1.53 -23.10 -23.14
N ASN A 20 1.34 -22.98 -21.82
CA ASN A 20 2.34 -23.20 -20.77
C ASN A 20 3.62 -22.34 -20.92
N ARG A 21 3.49 -21.12 -21.45
CA ARG A 21 4.57 -20.12 -21.52
C ARG A 21 4.23 -18.94 -20.63
N GLY A 22 5.07 -18.64 -19.64
CA GLY A 22 4.95 -17.42 -18.82
C GLY A 22 5.36 -16.16 -19.59
N LYS A 23 4.92 -14.99 -19.15
CA LYS A 23 5.35 -13.68 -19.72
C LYS A 23 6.88 -13.54 -19.69
N ASP A 24 7.52 -13.98 -18.62
CA ASP A 24 8.95 -13.87 -18.41
C ASP A 24 9.77 -14.89 -19.26
N ASP A 25 9.09 -15.92 -19.82
CA ASP A 25 9.69 -16.94 -20.69
C ASP A 25 9.67 -16.52 -22.18
N VAL A 26 9.02 -15.41 -22.50
CA VAL A 26 8.85 -14.91 -23.88
C VAL A 26 9.80 -13.75 -24.12
N PRO A 27 10.59 -13.74 -25.23
CA PRO A 27 11.38 -12.58 -25.61
C PRO A 27 10.51 -11.32 -25.72
N GLY A 28 11.02 -10.20 -25.23
CA GLY A 28 10.24 -8.96 -25.15
C GLY A 28 9.76 -8.42 -26.50
N ASP A 29 10.52 -8.64 -27.56
CA ASP A 29 10.15 -8.30 -28.94
C ASP A 29 9.02 -9.20 -29.48
N GLU A 30 9.06 -10.53 -29.21
CA GLU A 30 7.98 -11.46 -29.54
C GLU A 30 6.70 -11.06 -28.82
N PHE A 31 6.78 -10.75 -27.52
CA PHE A 31 5.61 -10.35 -26.73
C PHE A 31 5.01 -9.03 -27.26
N ARG A 32 5.84 -8.02 -27.54
CA ARG A 32 5.36 -6.75 -28.12
C ARG A 32 4.74 -6.92 -29.51
N ALA A 33 5.32 -7.77 -30.34
CA ALA A 33 4.74 -8.07 -31.65
C ALA A 33 3.36 -8.74 -31.54
N ALA A 34 3.19 -9.66 -30.58
CA ALA A 34 1.90 -10.28 -30.29
C ALA A 34 0.88 -9.25 -29.79
N CYS A 35 1.27 -8.33 -28.92
CA CYS A 35 0.40 -7.24 -28.45
C CYS A 35 -0.05 -6.33 -29.62
N ARG A 36 0.86 -5.94 -30.52
CA ARG A 36 0.50 -5.15 -31.71
C ARG A 36 -0.48 -5.88 -32.63
N ALA A 37 -0.25 -7.17 -32.87
CA ALA A 37 -1.14 -7.98 -33.69
C ALA A 37 -2.53 -8.10 -33.06
N PHE A 38 -2.59 -8.31 -31.75
CA PHE A 38 -3.84 -8.36 -31.01
C PHE A 38 -4.59 -7.04 -31.07
N ALA A 39 -3.90 -5.90 -30.83
CA ALA A 39 -4.50 -4.56 -30.92
C ALA A 39 -5.02 -4.27 -32.33
N GLN A 40 -4.24 -4.57 -33.39
CA GLN A 40 -4.66 -4.36 -34.77
C GLN A 40 -5.94 -5.13 -35.12
N LYS A 41 -6.00 -6.40 -34.71
CA LYS A 41 -7.23 -7.20 -34.89
C LYS A 41 -8.47 -6.51 -34.34
N TRP A 42 -8.36 -5.93 -33.14
CA TRP A 42 -9.49 -5.25 -32.51
C TRP A 42 -9.79 -3.89 -33.13
N VAL A 43 -8.80 -3.16 -33.63
CA VAL A 43 -9.03 -1.95 -34.44
C VAL A 43 -9.88 -2.29 -35.66
N ASP A 44 -9.54 -3.37 -36.38
CA ASP A 44 -10.26 -3.78 -37.58
C ASP A 44 -11.71 -4.22 -37.29
N VAL A 45 -11.93 -4.93 -36.17
CA VAL A 45 -13.27 -5.33 -35.72
C VAL A 45 -14.10 -4.11 -35.35
N GLN A 46 -13.58 -3.27 -34.44
CA GLN A 46 -14.29 -2.09 -33.93
C GLN A 46 -14.56 -1.05 -35.02
N ALA A 47 -13.64 -0.87 -35.99
CA ALA A 47 -13.87 0.03 -37.12
C ALA A 47 -15.09 -0.40 -37.95
N LYS A 48 -15.25 -1.71 -38.18
CA LYS A 48 -16.42 -2.24 -38.88
C LYS A 48 -17.71 -2.03 -38.07
N GLU A 49 -17.67 -2.26 -36.78
CA GLU A 49 -18.82 -2.09 -35.89
C GLU A 49 -19.23 -0.61 -35.79
N PHE A 50 -18.29 0.31 -35.64
CA PHE A 50 -18.55 1.74 -35.60
C PHE A 50 -19.15 2.27 -36.94
N ARG A 51 -18.62 1.81 -38.09
CA ARG A 51 -19.20 2.12 -39.41
C ARG A 51 -20.64 1.59 -39.52
N ALA A 52 -20.91 0.40 -39.01
CA ALA A 52 -22.25 -0.17 -39.01
C ALA A 52 -23.26 0.62 -38.15
N LEU A 53 -22.76 1.29 -37.10
CA LEU A 53 -23.54 2.21 -36.25
C LEU A 53 -23.71 3.61 -36.86
N GLY A 54 -23.15 3.86 -38.05
CA GLY A 54 -23.23 5.17 -38.73
C GLY A 54 -22.28 6.23 -38.14
N ILE A 55 -21.24 5.82 -37.39
CA ILE A 55 -20.25 6.76 -36.89
C ILE A 55 -19.31 7.17 -38.03
N GLU A 56 -19.17 8.47 -38.23
CA GLU A 56 -18.27 9.06 -39.22
C GLU A 56 -16.87 9.26 -38.63
N GLY A 57 -15.80 9.12 -39.47
CA GLY A 57 -14.42 9.30 -39.10
C GLY A 57 -13.47 8.97 -40.24
N GLU A 58 -12.19 9.26 -40.06
CA GLU A 58 -11.11 8.89 -40.99
C GLU A 58 -10.71 7.41 -40.83
N TRP A 59 -11.57 6.53 -41.28
CA TRP A 59 -11.38 5.09 -41.10
C TRP A 59 -10.15 4.51 -41.84
N ASP A 60 -9.75 5.13 -42.95
CA ASP A 60 -8.63 4.67 -43.76
C ASP A 60 -7.26 5.16 -43.22
N ASN A 61 -7.27 6.21 -42.39
CA ASN A 61 -6.09 6.69 -41.69
C ASN A 61 -6.40 7.06 -40.24
N PRO A 62 -6.81 6.08 -39.40
CA PRO A 62 -7.17 6.36 -38.03
C PRO A 62 -5.96 6.76 -37.19
N TYR A 63 -6.18 7.60 -36.18
CA TYR A 63 -5.19 7.82 -35.14
C TYR A 63 -5.06 6.57 -34.27
N LEU A 64 -3.87 5.99 -34.23
CA LEU A 64 -3.51 4.84 -33.39
C LEU A 64 -2.29 5.20 -32.57
N THR A 65 -2.35 5.06 -31.24
CA THR A 65 -1.21 5.32 -30.36
C THR A 65 -0.03 4.38 -30.63
N MET A 66 -0.28 3.18 -31.19
CA MET A 66 0.72 2.20 -31.56
C MET A 66 1.37 2.41 -32.94
N LYS A 67 0.99 3.47 -33.72
CA LYS A 67 1.73 3.84 -34.92
C LYS A 67 3.12 4.36 -34.53
N PHE A 68 4.15 4.04 -35.32
CA PHE A 68 5.52 4.45 -35.00
C PHE A 68 5.68 5.96 -34.90
N GLU A 69 4.96 6.74 -35.69
CA GLU A 69 4.95 8.21 -35.62
C GLU A 69 4.35 8.71 -34.30
N SER A 70 3.29 8.06 -33.83
CA SER A 70 2.66 8.38 -32.53
C SER A 70 3.60 8.03 -31.37
N GLU A 71 4.21 6.85 -31.42
CA GLU A 71 5.19 6.43 -30.41
C GLU A 71 6.42 7.36 -30.41
N ALA A 72 6.93 7.76 -31.59
CA ALA A 72 8.03 8.71 -31.69
C ALA A 72 7.69 10.07 -31.07
N SER A 73 6.46 10.56 -31.25
CA SER A 73 5.97 11.79 -30.62
C SER A 73 5.90 11.67 -29.10
N ILE A 74 5.38 10.56 -28.58
CA ILE A 74 5.31 10.28 -27.14
C ILE A 74 6.71 10.25 -26.52
N VAL A 75 7.63 9.52 -27.14
CA VAL A 75 9.04 9.45 -26.68
C VAL A 75 9.72 10.81 -26.77
N GLY A 76 9.44 11.59 -27.81
CA GLY A 76 9.96 12.95 -27.99
C GLY A 76 9.56 13.87 -26.84
N GLU A 77 8.30 13.87 -26.42
CA GLU A 77 7.82 14.66 -25.28
C GLU A 77 8.42 14.18 -23.96
N PHE A 78 8.50 12.87 -23.74
CA PHE A 78 9.16 12.29 -22.58
C PHE A 78 10.64 12.75 -22.48
N LEU A 79 11.37 12.76 -23.57
CA LEU A 79 12.74 13.23 -23.62
C LEU A 79 12.87 14.74 -23.35
N ARG A 80 11.91 15.55 -23.82
CA ARG A 80 11.89 17.00 -23.50
C ARG A 80 11.73 17.23 -21.99
N MET A 81 10.88 16.46 -21.30
CA MET A 81 10.73 16.52 -19.85
C MET A 81 12.03 16.11 -19.14
N ALA A 82 12.70 15.07 -19.64
CA ALA A 82 14.00 14.66 -19.10
C ALA A 82 15.07 15.74 -19.25
N MET A 83 15.19 16.34 -20.44
CA MET A 83 16.13 17.43 -20.70
C MET A 83 15.81 18.70 -19.89
N GLY A 84 14.53 18.99 -19.66
CA GLY A 84 14.08 20.08 -18.80
C GLY A 84 14.30 19.81 -17.31
N GLY A 85 14.72 18.60 -16.94
CA GLY A 85 15.01 18.18 -15.57
C GLY A 85 13.76 18.08 -14.69
N THR A 86 12.56 18.00 -15.28
CA THR A 86 11.29 17.76 -14.54
C THR A 86 11.01 16.27 -14.36
N LEU A 87 11.64 15.42 -15.18
CA LEU A 87 11.55 13.97 -15.05
C LEU A 87 12.52 13.48 -13.97
N VAL A 88 11.98 12.79 -12.96
CA VAL A 88 12.77 12.24 -11.85
C VAL A 88 12.46 10.76 -11.67
N ARG A 89 13.47 9.99 -11.29
CA ARG A 89 13.30 8.60 -10.90
C ARG A 89 13.24 8.51 -9.38
N GLY A 90 12.25 7.79 -8.86
CA GLY A 90 12.06 7.61 -7.42
C GLY A 90 11.30 6.34 -7.12
N ALA A 91 11.03 6.10 -5.86
CA ALA A 91 10.13 5.05 -5.39
C ALA A 91 9.14 5.66 -4.42
N LYS A 92 7.85 5.35 -4.62
CA LYS A 92 6.76 5.69 -3.71
C LYS A 92 5.84 4.48 -3.58
N PRO A 93 5.14 4.33 -2.45
CA PRO A 93 4.08 3.33 -2.34
C PRO A 93 2.93 3.71 -3.29
N ILE A 94 2.69 2.86 -4.26
CA ILE A 94 1.60 2.99 -5.23
C ILE A 94 0.71 1.76 -5.17
N MET A 95 -0.51 1.87 -5.70
CA MET A 95 -1.36 0.70 -5.90
C MET A 95 -0.72 -0.25 -6.90
N TRP A 96 -0.52 -1.48 -6.48
CA TRP A 96 0.17 -2.52 -7.22
C TRP A 96 -0.64 -3.80 -7.25
N SER A 97 -0.84 -4.35 -8.43
CA SER A 97 -1.43 -5.68 -8.59
C SER A 97 -0.33 -6.75 -8.64
N PRO A 98 -0.21 -7.61 -7.62
CA PRO A 98 0.72 -8.74 -7.65
C PRO A 98 0.39 -9.76 -8.74
N VAL A 99 -0.88 -9.88 -9.10
CA VAL A 99 -1.37 -10.81 -10.12
C VAL A 99 -0.95 -10.40 -11.53
N GLU A 100 -1.08 -9.11 -11.83
CA GLU A 100 -0.74 -8.53 -13.13
C GLU A 100 0.70 -8.01 -13.17
N ARG A 101 1.34 -7.88 -12.00
CA ARG A 101 2.69 -7.32 -11.81
C ARG A 101 2.82 -5.93 -12.41
N THR A 102 1.85 -5.08 -12.11
CA THR A 102 1.81 -3.71 -12.61
C THR A 102 1.21 -2.75 -11.59
N ALA A 103 1.56 -1.47 -11.74
CA ALA A 103 0.89 -0.38 -11.07
C ALA A 103 -0.52 -0.18 -11.64
N LEU A 104 -1.42 0.30 -10.79
CA LEU A 104 -2.79 0.64 -11.17
C LEU A 104 -3.09 2.08 -10.79
N ALA A 105 -3.78 2.80 -11.68
CA ALA A 105 -4.35 4.09 -11.37
C ALA A 105 -5.65 3.93 -10.54
N GLU A 106 -6.10 4.99 -9.86
CA GLU A 106 -7.36 4.98 -9.08
C GLU A 106 -8.56 4.57 -9.95
N ALA A 107 -8.61 4.97 -11.22
CA ALA A 107 -9.68 4.59 -12.14
C ALA A 107 -9.68 3.11 -12.55
N GLU A 108 -8.63 2.37 -12.22
CA GLU A 108 -8.44 0.95 -12.55
C GLU A 108 -8.69 0.03 -11.36
N VAL A 109 -9.16 0.58 -10.24
CA VAL A 109 -9.52 -0.19 -9.04
C VAL A 109 -11.00 -0.13 -8.75
N GLU A 110 -11.50 -1.22 -8.22
CA GLU A 110 -12.86 -1.38 -7.71
C GLU A 110 -12.79 -1.70 -6.22
N TYR A 111 -13.70 -1.17 -5.43
CA TYR A 111 -13.70 -1.39 -3.98
C TYR A 111 -14.76 -2.42 -3.60
N HIS A 112 -14.34 -3.50 -2.94
CA HIS A 112 -15.19 -4.60 -2.48
C HIS A 112 -15.00 -4.85 -0.99
N ASP A 113 -16.08 -5.28 -0.33
CA ASP A 113 -16.01 -5.71 1.06
C ASP A 113 -15.24 -7.03 1.16
N ARG A 114 -14.25 -7.07 2.05
CA ARG A 114 -13.41 -8.23 2.27
C ARG A 114 -13.17 -8.48 3.75
N LYS A 115 -13.29 -9.73 4.17
CA LYS A 115 -12.87 -10.17 5.49
C LYS A 115 -11.37 -10.30 5.56
N VAL A 116 -10.75 -9.61 6.52
CA VAL A 116 -9.30 -9.63 6.73
C VAL A 116 -8.98 -9.91 8.20
N PRO A 117 -7.80 -10.48 8.49
CA PRO A 117 -7.32 -10.57 9.86
C PRO A 117 -7.06 -9.17 10.42
N VAL A 118 -7.34 -9.00 11.70
CA VAL A 118 -6.98 -7.82 12.47
C VAL A 118 -6.18 -8.25 13.68
N ILE A 119 -5.13 -7.50 14.01
CA ILE A 119 -4.26 -7.78 15.14
C ILE A 119 -3.93 -6.53 15.95
N TRP A 120 -3.70 -6.71 17.24
CA TRP A 120 -3.14 -5.73 18.16
C TRP A 120 -1.75 -6.21 18.57
N VAL A 121 -0.76 -5.35 18.46
CA VAL A 121 0.65 -5.71 18.59
C VAL A 121 1.35 -4.80 19.59
N LYS A 122 2.10 -5.41 20.51
CA LYS A 122 2.89 -4.74 21.56
C LYS A 122 4.28 -4.40 21.05
N PHE A 123 4.68 -3.14 21.15
CA PHE A 123 6.04 -2.64 20.92
C PHE A 123 6.71 -2.34 22.25
N GLY A 124 7.97 -2.78 22.42
CA GLY A 124 8.73 -2.49 23.62
C GLY A 124 9.10 -1.02 23.73
N VAL A 125 9.07 -0.46 24.93
CA VAL A 125 9.43 0.93 25.23
C VAL A 125 10.67 0.93 26.14
N PRO A 126 11.91 0.97 25.60
CA PRO A 126 13.13 0.86 26.39
C PRO A 126 13.34 1.96 27.42
N SER A 127 12.79 3.15 27.18
CA SER A 127 12.86 4.28 28.12
C SER A 127 12.05 4.05 29.42
N ARG A 128 11.25 2.98 29.46
CA ARG A 128 10.42 2.65 30.62
C ARG A 128 10.93 1.40 31.34
N GLU A 129 11.36 1.60 32.58
CA GLU A 129 11.87 0.52 33.45
C GLU A 129 10.74 -0.42 33.95
N ASP A 130 9.49 0.08 33.92
CA ASP A 130 8.31 -0.67 34.35
C ASP A 130 7.81 -1.72 33.36
N GLY A 131 8.49 -1.88 32.21
CA GLY A 131 8.18 -2.85 31.18
C GLY A 131 6.97 -2.51 30.32
N ALA A 132 6.48 -1.28 30.36
CA ALA A 132 5.34 -0.82 29.54
C ALA A 132 5.54 -1.08 28.04
N LYS A 133 4.46 -1.38 27.35
CA LYS A 133 4.39 -1.63 25.92
C LYS A 133 3.46 -0.65 25.25
N LEU A 134 3.86 -0.09 24.13
CA LEU A 134 2.99 0.65 23.25
C LEU A 134 2.24 -0.33 22.34
N VAL A 135 0.93 -0.09 22.12
CA VAL A 135 0.09 -1.00 21.33
C VAL A 135 -0.34 -0.32 20.04
N ILE A 136 -0.17 -1.03 18.92
CA ILE A 136 -0.73 -0.65 17.61
C ILE A 136 -1.82 -1.64 17.18
N TRP A 137 -2.62 -1.22 16.21
CA TRP A 137 -3.64 -2.03 15.56
C TRP A 137 -3.43 -2.03 14.06
N THR A 138 -3.62 -3.18 13.40
CA THR A 138 -3.52 -3.27 11.95
C THR A 138 -4.41 -4.36 11.35
N THR A 139 -4.94 -4.09 10.16
CA THR A 139 -5.67 -5.06 9.31
C THR A 139 -4.75 -5.72 8.27
N THR A 140 -3.48 -5.33 8.24
CA THR A 140 -2.47 -5.84 7.30
C THR A 140 -1.26 -6.42 8.03
N PRO A 141 -1.41 -7.55 8.74
CA PRO A 141 -0.31 -8.14 9.52
C PRO A 141 0.98 -8.35 8.72
N TRP A 142 0.84 -8.60 7.42
CA TRP A 142 1.98 -8.80 6.52
C TRP A 142 2.90 -7.57 6.38
N THR A 143 2.46 -6.37 6.80
CA THR A 143 3.33 -5.18 6.77
C THR A 143 4.21 -5.05 8.02
N ILE A 144 3.94 -5.79 9.10
CA ILE A 144 4.75 -5.74 10.34
C ILE A 144 6.23 -6.00 10.09
N PRO A 145 6.67 -6.97 9.26
CA PRO A 145 8.09 -7.16 8.98
C PRO A 145 8.78 -5.98 8.30
N ALA A 146 8.01 -5.09 7.66
CA ALA A 146 8.50 -3.85 7.02
C ALA A 146 8.35 -2.61 7.92
N ASN A 147 7.93 -2.76 9.18
CA ASN A 147 7.79 -1.65 10.11
C ASN A 147 9.10 -0.88 10.28
N GLN A 148 9.05 0.44 10.21
CA GLN A 148 10.20 1.32 10.43
C GLN A 148 9.91 2.47 11.40
N ALA A 149 8.64 2.70 11.78
CA ALA A 149 8.24 3.72 12.74
C ALA A 149 6.87 3.38 13.35
N VAL A 150 6.46 4.16 14.33
CA VAL A 150 5.08 4.24 14.81
C VAL A 150 4.66 5.70 14.82
N SER A 151 3.52 6.02 14.24
CA SER A 151 2.99 7.38 14.20
C SER A 151 2.01 7.62 15.36
N PHE A 152 2.01 8.85 15.88
CA PHE A 152 1.10 9.32 16.91
C PHE A 152 0.57 10.72 16.60
N SER A 153 -0.50 11.17 17.24
CA SER A 153 -1.00 12.53 17.13
C SER A 153 -0.70 13.33 18.40
N THR A 154 -0.35 14.59 18.24
CA THR A 154 -0.19 15.54 19.36
C THR A 154 -1.51 16.01 19.95
N ASP A 155 -2.62 15.77 19.25
CA ASP A 155 -3.97 16.22 19.62
C ASP A 155 -4.77 15.16 20.38
N ILE A 156 -4.17 13.96 20.59
CA ILE A 156 -4.77 12.83 21.27
C ILE A 156 -4.19 12.68 22.68
N SER A 157 -5.03 12.40 23.65
CA SER A 157 -4.61 12.06 25.02
C SER A 157 -4.25 10.58 25.10
N TYR A 158 -3.09 10.28 25.69
CA TYR A 158 -2.59 8.93 25.90
C TYR A 158 -2.40 8.63 27.37
N GLY A 159 -2.68 7.41 27.77
CA GLY A 159 -2.50 6.92 29.12
C GLY A 159 -1.74 5.60 29.19
N LEU A 160 -1.17 5.35 30.35
CA LEU A 160 -0.68 4.03 30.76
C LEU A 160 -1.79 3.27 31.44
N PHE A 161 -2.09 2.08 30.96
CA PHE A 161 -3.12 1.18 31.53
C PHE A 161 -2.47 -0.09 32.05
N GLU A 162 -2.75 -0.44 33.28
CA GLU A 162 -2.30 -1.68 33.90
C GLU A 162 -3.44 -2.70 33.93
N VAL A 163 -3.18 -3.88 33.36
CA VAL A 163 -4.12 -5.00 33.35
C VAL A 163 -4.15 -5.62 34.75
N GLU A 164 -5.30 -5.62 35.39
CA GLU A 164 -5.50 -6.23 36.71
C GLU A 164 -5.92 -7.69 36.58
N THR A 165 -6.89 -7.99 35.70
CA THR A 165 -7.38 -9.35 35.46
C THR A 165 -7.70 -9.56 33.98
N VAL A 166 -7.55 -10.80 33.54
CA VAL A 166 -7.95 -11.27 32.20
C VAL A 166 -8.99 -12.38 32.33
N MET A 167 -9.78 -12.57 31.29
CA MET A 167 -10.69 -13.72 31.22
C MET A 167 -9.88 -15.03 31.21
N SER A 168 -10.40 -16.06 31.88
CA SER A 168 -9.70 -17.35 31.98
C SER A 168 -9.76 -18.14 30.67
N GLU A 169 -8.80 -19.06 30.50
CA GLU A 169 -8.79 -20.00 29.37
C GLU A 169 -10.07 -20.88 29.36
N GLU A 170 -10.61 -21.21 30.53
CA GLU A 170 -11.83 -22.00 30.66
C GLU A 170 -13.06 -21.24 30.08
N GLU A 171 -13.13 -19.92 30.29
CA GLU A 171 -14.22 -19.06 29.77
C GLU A 171 -14.09 -18.84 28.26
N LEU A 172 -12.85 -18.71 27.74
CA LEU A 172 -12.59 -18.37 26.36
C LEU A 172 -12.44 -19.58 25.42
N GLY A 173 -12.04 -20.74 25.96
CA GLY A 173 -11.65 -21.93 25.19
C GLY A 173 -10.26 -21.82 24.55
N PHE A 174 -9.50 -20.77 24.87
CA PHE A 174 -8.11 -20.55 24.45
C PHE A 174 -7.40 -19.59 25.42
N PRO A 175 -6.05 -19.68 25.57
CA PRO A 175 -5.33 -18.76 26.44
C PRO A 175 -5.32 -17.34 25.88
N PRO A 176 -5.65 -16.31 26.69
CA PRO A 176 -5.51 -14.92 26.28
C PRO A 176 -4.04 -14.55 26.05
N TYR A 177 -3.77 -13.59 25.17
CA TYR A 177 -2.42 -13.07 24.94
C TYR A 177 -2.02 -11.98 25.94
N ALA A 178 -3.00 -11.34 26.58
CA ALA A 178 -2.77 -10.41 27.71
C ALA A 178 -2.60 -11.18 29.02
N ALA A 179 -1.85 -10.61 29.93
CA ALA A 179 -1.66 -11.14 31.27
C ALA A 179 -1.87 -10.07 32.36
N ALA A 180 -2.28 -10.47 33.55
CA ALA A 180 -2.30 -9.59 34.70
C ALA A 180 -0.90 -9.00 34.96
N GLY A 181 -0.82 -7.69 35.19
CA GLY A 181 0.41 -6.93 35.32
C GLY A 181 0.96 -6.37 33.99
N ASP A 182 0.39 -6.71 32.83
CA ASP A 182 0.74 -6.04 31.57
C ASP A 182 0.43 -4.54 31.68
N LYS A 183 1.40 -3.71 31.25
CA LYS A 183 1.28 -2.25 31.20
C LYS A 183 1.26 -1.80 29.75
N LEU A 184 0.16 -1.20 29.34
CA LEU A 184 -0.13 -0.87 27.95
C LEU A 184 -0.34 0.63 27.77
N ILE A 185 0.33 1.21 26.76
CA ILE A 185 0.20 2.62 26.39
C ILE A 185 -0.77 2.70 25.21
N LEU A 186 -1.88 3.44 25.40
CA LEU A 186 -3.01 3.56 24.48
C LEU A 186 -3.57 4.99 24.50
N ALA A 187 -4.28 5.38 23.45
CA ALA A 187 -5.14 6.55 23.51
C ALA A 187 -6.28 6.32 24.51
N ASP A 188 -6.55 7.31 25.36
CA ASP A 188 -7.54 7.21 26.44
C ASP A 188 -8.92 6.80 25.92
N LYS A 189 -9.38 7.40 24.84
CA LYS A 189 -10.69 7.16 24.23
C LYS A 189 -10.86 5.73 23.70
N LEU A 190 -9.79 5.08 23.29
CA LEU A 190 -9.78 3.76 22.66
C LEU A 190 -9.42 2.62 23.63
N ALA A 191 -8.98 2.94 24.82
CA ALA A 191 -8.45 1.96 25.77
C ALA A 191 -9.43 0.83 26.10
N GLN A 192 -10.72 1.15 26.34
CA GLN A 192 -11.74 0.15 26.65
C GLN A 192 -11.89 -0.87 25.51
N ASP A 193 -12.04 -0.41 24.28
CA ASP A 193 -12.26 -1.29 23.13
C ASP A 193 -11.04 -2.20 22.87
N VAL A 194 -9.83 -1.67 23.05
CA VAL A 194 -8.58 -2.43 22.89
C VAL A 194 -8.46 -3.50 23.99
N LEU A 195 -8.75 -3.15 25.23
CA LEU A 195 -8.65 -4.06 26.36
C LEU A 195 -9.76 -5.14 26.33
N ASP A 196 -10.96 -4.81 25.86
CA ASP A 196 -12.01 -5.79 25.58
C ASP A 196 -11.60 -6.78 24.48
N ALA A 197 -10.98 -6.28 23.39
CA ALA A 197 -10.43 -7.14 22.33
C ALA A 197 -9.33 -8.07 22.88
N ALA A 198 -8.52 -7.59 23.80
CA ALA A 198 -7.46 -8.35 24.48
C ALA A 198 -7.98 -9.30 25.58
N LYS A 199 -9.30 -9.35 25.81
CA LYS A 199 -9.93 -10.21 26.85
C LYS A 199 -9.54 -9.83 28.28
N VAL A 200 -9.27 -8.55 28.50
CA VAL A 200 -9.03 -7.99 29.82
C VAL A 200 -10.38 -7.78 30.50
N SER A 201 -10.54 -8.28 31.73
CA SER A 201 -11.79 -8.16 32.52
C SER A 201 -11.73 -7.02 33.52
N ALA A 202 -10.54 -6.60 33.98
CA ALA A 202 -10.35 -5.42 34.80
C ALA A 202 -8.99 -4.77 34.52
N PHE A 203 -8.96 -3.44 34.51
CA PHE A 203 -7.76 -2.63 34.34
C PHE A 203 -7.87 -1.31 35.06
N LYS A 204 -6.76 -0.64 35.29
CA LYS A 204 -6.74 0.72 35.81
C LYS A 204 -5.88 1.62 34.92
N ARG A 205 -6.30 2.89 34.78
CA ARG A 205 -5.46 3.95 34.22
C ARG A 205 -4.46 4.43 35.29
N VAL A 206 -3.18 4.41 34.96
CA VAL A 206 -2.11 4.68 35.92
C VAL A 206 -1.65 6.15 35.86
N GLU A 207 -1.35 6.63 34.64
CA GLU A 207 -0.79 7.99 34.43
C GLU A 207 -1.00 8.48 33.00
N ASP A 208 -0.79 9.77 32.78
CA ASP A 208 -0.69 10.38 31.45
C ASP A 208 0.64 10.03 30.81
N VAL A 209 0.63 9.83 29.48
CA VAL A 209 1.83 9.54 28.71
C VAL A 209 1.96 10.53 27.56
N ASP A 210 3.11 11.19 27.46
CA ASP A 210 3.49 11.95 26.27
C ASP A 210 4.30 11.04 25.32
N PRO A 211 3.76 10.64 24.15
CA PRO A 211 4.46 9.78 23.21
C PRO A 211 5.80 10.37 22.73
N ALA A 212 5.92 11.70 22.64
CA ALA A 212 7.15 12.35 22.21
C ALA A 212 8.32 12.10 23.16
N SER A 213 8.04 11.81 24.43
CA SER A 213 9.02 11.53 25.47
C SER A 213 9.52 10.10 25.49
N LEU A 214 8.87 9.17 24.78
CA LEU A 214 9.14 7.72 24.87
C LEU A 214 10.40 7.28 24.12
N GLY A 215 10.94 8.11 23.22
CA GLY A 215 12.10 7.76 22.40
C GLY A 215 11.79 6.70 21.34
N SER A 216 12.81 5.86 21.02
CA SER A 216 12.64 4.78 20.06
C SER A 216 12.05 3.53 20.72
N LEU A 217 11.23 2.81 19.95
CA LEU A 217 10.59 1.56 20.35
C LEU A 217 11.43 0.35 19.90
N VAL A 218 11.15 -0.80 20.47
CA VAL A 218 11.70 -2.10 20.04
C VAL A 218 10.68 -2.77 19.13
N HIS A 219 11.13 -3.16 17.94
CA HIS A 219 10.32 -3.91 16.99
C HIS A 219 9.78 -5.22 17.61
N PRO A 220 8.51 -5.59 17.40
CA PRO A 220 7.88 -6.73 18.08
C PRO A 220 8.53 -8.08 17.78
N LEU A 221 9.24 -8.21 16.66
CA LEU A 221 9.97 -9.43 16.27
C LEU A 221 11.48 -9.37 16.57
N ALA A 222 11.99 -8.31 17.22
CA ALA A 222 13.42 -8.10 17.43
C ALA A 222 14.13 -9.24 18.21
N LYS A 223 13.40 -9.99 19.02
CA LYS A 223 13.94 -11.15 19.77
C LYS A 223 14.12 -12.40 18.89
N LEU A 224 13.43 -12.45 17.74
CA LEU A 224 13.42 -13.63 16.88
C LEU A 224 14.53 -13.61 15.83
N ASP A 225 14.88 -12.42 15.34
CA ASP A 225 15.88 -12.32 14.28
C ASP A 225 16.56 -10.94 14.27
N PRO A 226 17.89 -10.87 13.99
CA PRO A 226 18.64 -9.62 13.86
C PRO A 226 18.11 -8.64 12.83
N PHE A 227 17.44 -9.09 11.78
CA PHE A 227 16.79 -8.24 10.78
C PHE A 227 15.87 -7.20 11.40
N PHE A 228 15.22 -7.54 12.51
CA PHE A 228 14.27 -6.68 13.22
C PHE A 228 14.90 -5.86 14.34
N GLN A 229 16.23 -5.96 14.55
CA GLN A 229 16.95 -5.19 15.57
C GLN A 229 17.38 -3.83 15.02
N HIS A 230 16.41 -2.95 14.84
CA HIS A 230 16.60 -1.56 14.44
C HIS A 230 15.72 -0.65 15.29
N ASP A 231 16.10 0.62 15.32
CA ASP A 231 15.30 1.63 16.00
C ASP A 231 13.97 1.85 15.30
N VAL A 232 12.90 1.88 16.08
CA VAL A 232 11.56 2.21 15.63
C VAL A 232 11.15 3.56 16.24
N PRO A 233 11.41 4.68 15.57
CA PRO A 233 11.09 6.01 16.09
C PRO A 233 9.59 6.26 16.16
N LEU A 234 9.19 7.13 17.07
CA LEU A 234 7.86 7.72 17.12
C LEU A 234 7.83 8.97 16.23
N LEU A 235 6.84 9.09 15.36
CA LEU A 235 6.66 10.19 14.42
C LEU A 235 5.31 10.87 14.68
N ALA A 236 5.33 12.19 14.85
CA ALA A 236 4.08 12.94 14.86
C ALA A 236 3.46 12.93 13.45
N GLY A 237 2.15 12.70 13.35
CA GLY A 237 1.45 12.62 12.07
C GLY A 237 -0.04 12.97 12.20
N ASP A 238 -0.49 13.86 11.34
CA ASP A 238 -1.88 14.37 11.33
C ASP A 238 -2.91 13.32 10.88
N HIS A 239 -2.44 12.22 10.27
CA HIS A 239 -3.29 11.09 9.86
C HIS A 239 -3.70 10.18 11.01
N VAL A 240 -3.14 10.35 12.20
CA VAL A 240 -3.48 9.56 13.38
C VAL A 240 -4.71 10.12 14.05
N THR A 241 -5.75 9.30 14.19
CA THR A 241 -7.02 9.66 14.84
C THR A 241 -7.31 8.77 16.03
N ASP A 242 -8.29 9.15 16.83
CA ASP A 242 -8.82 8.36 17.96
C ASP A 242 -10.22 7.80 17.70
N ASP A 243 -10.59 7.62 16.43
CA ASP A 243 -11.89 7.05 16.03
C ASP A 243 -11.87 5.52 15.96
N ALA A 244 -10.68 4.94 15.73
CA ALA A 244 -10.48 3.50 15.68
C ALA A 244 -9.03 3.13 16.00
N GLY A 245 -8.79 1.87 16.34
CA GLY A 245 -7.44 1.34 16.59
C GLY A 245 -6.98 1.54 18.02
N THR A 246 -5.82 2.20 18.22
CA THR A 246 -5.16 2.37 19.52
C THR A 246 -4.70 3.80 19.78
N GLY A 247 -4.88 4.71 18.81
CA GLY A 247 -4.27 6.04 18.82
C GLY A 247 -2.80 6.04 18.35
N PHE A 248 -2.26 4.87 18.00
CA PHE A 248 -0.94 4.72 17.38
C PHE A 248 -1.06 3.96 16.07
N VAL A 249 -0.36 4.42 15.05
CA VAL A 249 -0.36 3.79 13.72
C VAL A 249 1.00 3.15 13.43
N HIS A 250 0.98 1.85 13.18
CA HIS A 250 2.11 1.12 12.64
C HIS A 250 2.52 1.72 11.29
N THR A 251 3.76 2.16 11.16
CA THR A 251 4.25 2.89 9.99
C THR A 251 5.23 2.01 9.22
N ALA A 252 4.81 1.59 8.01
CA ALA A 252 5.61 0.85 7.03
C ALA A 252 5.72 1.68 5.73
N PRO A 253 6.73 2.55 5.59
CA PRO A 253 6.82 3.54 4.51
C PRO A 253 6.85 2.96 3.09
N ALA A 254 7.16 1.67 2.94
CA ALA A 254 7.08 0.97 1.65
C ALA A 254 5.64 0.57 1.26
N HIS A 255 4.69 0.58 2.21
CA HIS A 255 3.37 -0.03 2.04
C HIS A 255 2.20 0.89 2.41
N GLY A 256 2.44 2.13 2.79
CA GLY A 256 1.43 3.15 3.08
C GLY A 256 1.84 4.52 2.54
N GLU A 257 0.90 5.25 1.94
CA GLU A 257 1.18 6.59 1.43
C GLU A 257 1.37 7.59 2.58
N ASP A 258 0.49 7.55 3.57
CA ASP A 258 0.61 8.37 4.78
C ASP A 258 1.87 8.02 5.57
N ASP A 259 2.22 6.72 5.64
CA ASP A 259 3.44 6.23 6.26
C ASP A 259 4.70 6.78 5.56
N PHE A 260 4.69 6.77 4.22
CA PHE A 260 5.76 7.33 3.41
C PHE A 260 5.90 8.84 3.63
N ASN A 261 4.78 9.55 3.63
CA ASN A 261 4.75 10.99 3.85
C ASN A 261 5.24 11.35 5.27
N ALA A 262 4.81 10.64 6.30
CA ALA A 262 5.28 10.82 7.68
C ALA A 262 6.79 10.56 7.80
N TRP A 263 7.30 9.51 7.13
CA TRP A 263 8.72 9.19 7.11
C TRP A 263 9.55 10.33 6.47
N VAL A 264 9.17 10.79 5.29
CA VAL A 264 9.91 11.84 4.57
C VAL A 264 9.79 13.20 5.27
N SER A 265 8.60 13.56 5.76
CA SER A 265 8.36 14.80 6.49
C SER A 265 9.15 14.88 7.81
N SER A 266 9.50 13.73 8.40
CA SER A 266 10.37 13.65 9.56
C SER A 266 11.87 13.91 9.25
N GLY A 267 12.21 14.24 7.99
CA GLY A 267 13.57 14.48 7.53
C GLY A 267 14.37 13.23 7.17
N ARG A 268 13.74 12.07 7.15
CA ARG A 268 14.38 10.79 6.76
C ARG A 268 14.38 10.61 5.26
N ARG A 269 15.37 9.89 4.75
CA ARG A 269 15.53 9.70 3.31
C ARG A 269 14.63 8.57 2.81
N ALA A 270 14.03 8.78 1.64
CA ALA A 270 13.27 7.72 0.95
C ALA A 270 14.16 6.51 0.58
N SER A 271 15.47 6.70 0.41
CA SER A 271 16.42 5.61 0.17
C SER A 271 16.61 4.64 1.34
N ASP A 272 16.21 5.03 2.54
CA ASP A 272 16.35 4.21 3.76
C ASP A 272 15.09 3.37 4.02
N ILE A 273 14.09 3.49 3.15
CA ILE A 273 12.86 2.70 3.22
C ILE A 273 13.15 1.24 2.82
N ARG A 274 12.71 0.31 3.67
CA ARG A 274 12.87 -1.12 3.46
C ARG A 274 11.73 -1.68 2.62
N ASP A 275 12.01 -2.00 1.36
CA ASP A 275 11.09 -2.74 0.50
C ASP A 275 11.42 -4.23 0.61
N ILE A 276 10.49 -5.01 1.16
CA ILE A 276 10.64 -6.45 1.38
C ILE A 276 9.69 -7.29 0.54
N VAL A 277 8.96 -6.66 -0.38
CA VAL A 277 7.92 -7.32 -1.18
C VAL A 277 8.26 -7.23 -2.66
N SER A 278 8.41 -8.39 -3.29
CA SER A 278 8.67 -8.53 -4.72
C SER A 278 7.46 -8.11 -5.59
N PRO A 279 7.66 -7.90 -6.91
CA PRO A 279 6.57 -7.53 -7.81
C PRO A 279 5.41 -8.52 -7.88
N ASP A 280 5.65 -9.79 -7.59
CA ASP A 280 4.61 -10.85 -7.53
C ASP A 280 3.93 -10.96 -6.16
N GLY A 281 4.24 -10.04 -5.23
CA GLY A 281 3.61 -9.96 -3.92
C GLY A 281 4.08 -11.02 -2.92
N ALA A 282 5.28 -11.54 -3.09
CA ALA A 282 5.92 -12.40 -2.12
C ALA A 282 7.00 -11.65 -1.32
N TYR A 283 7.28 -12.09 -0.11
CA TYR A 283 8.39 -11.56 0.64
C TYR A 283 9.72 -11.93 -0.02
N GLN A 284 10.55 -10.93 -0.28
CA GLN A 284 11.85 -11.10 -0.91
C GLN A 284 12.82 -10.01 -0.43
N HIS A 285 13.72 -10.38 0.46
CA HIS A 285 14.83 -9.52 0.85
C HIS A 285 15.97 -10.42 1.35
N ARG A 286 17.23 -10.11 0.97
CA ARG A 286 18.38 -10.97 1.27
C ARG A 286 18.57 -11.29 2.75
N ASP A 287 18.26 -10.33 3.63
CA ASP A 287 18.48 -10.42 5.07
C ASP A 287 17.19 -10.81 5.84
N LEU A 288 16.08 -11.05 5.14
CA LEU A 288 14.81 -11.42 5.78
C LEU A 288 14.90 -12.85 6.33
N PRO A 289 14.35 -13.13 7.53
CA PRO A 289 14.33 -14.48 8.10
C PRO A 289 13.80 -15.54 7.14
N GLN A 290 14.42 -16.71 7.15
CA GLN A 290 14.05 -17.84 6.28
C GLN A 290 12.56 -18.23 6.42
N ALA A 291 12.00 -18.08 7.61
CA ALA A 291 10.58 -18.37 7.87
C ALA A 291 9.62 -17.48 7.06
N LEU A 292 10.06 -16.29 6.63
CA LEU A 292 9.26 -15.34 5.86
C LEU A 292 9.60 -15.37 4.36
N GLN A 293 10.79 -15.82 3.96
CA GLN A 293 11.22 -15.81 2.56
C GLN A 293 10.25 -16.55 1.64
N GLY A 294 9.84 -15.88 0.55
CA GLY A 294 8.99 -16.45 -0.48
C GLY A 294 7.52 -16.64 -0.09
N LEU A 295 7.10 -16.18 1.11
CA LEU A 295 5.69 -16.26 1.47
C LEU A 295 4.88 -15.21 0.71
N ASP A 296 3.84 -15.67 0.04
CA ASP A 296 2.89 -14.85 -0.70
C ASP A 296 1.96 -14.06 0.25
N ILE A 297 1.73 -12.79 -0.05
CA ILE A 297 0.74 -11.94 0.62
C ILE A 297 -0.66 -12.26 0.08
N ILE A 298 -0.75 -12.37 -1.25
CA ILE A 298 -1.96 -12.73 -2.00
C ILE A 298 -1.57 -13.82 -2.98
N ARG A 299 -2.41 -14.82 -3.15
CA ARG A 299 -2.19 -15.87 -4.15
C ARG A 299 -2.37 -15.30 -5.55
N THR A 300 -1.34 -15.40 -6.38
CA THR A 300 -1.31 -14.79 -7.72
C THR A 300 -1.75 -15.74 -8.84
N SER A 301 -1.91 -17.04 -8.57
CA SER A 301 -2.21 -18.03 -9.59
C SER A 301 -3.17 -19.12 -9.11
N GLY A 302 -3.64 -19.94 -10.06
CA GLY A 302 -4.51 -21.08 -9.80
C GLY A 302 -5.95 -20.72 -9.42
N LYS A 303 -6.71 -21.71 -8.95
CA LYS A 303 -8.13 -21.54 -8.56
C LYS A 303 -8.35 -20.61 -7.37
N LYS A 304 -7.30 -20.38 -6.57
CA LYS A 304 -7.31 -19.56 -5.36
C LYS A 304 -6.68 -18.17 -5.58
N ARG A 305 -6.55 -17.75 -6.82
CA ARG A 305 -6.06 -16.41 -7.17
C ARG A 305 -6.89 -15.33 -6.46
N GLY A 306 -6.24 -14.37 -5.85
CA GLY A 306 -6.87 -13.31 -5.07
C GLY A 306 -7.17 -13.65 -3.60
N GLU A 307 -7.10 -14.94 -3.22
CA GLU A 307 -7.21 -15.28 -1.80
C GLU A 307 -5.96 -14.86 -1.01
N GLN A 308 -6.12 -14.77 0.29
CA GLN A 308 -5.03 -14.50 1.22
C GLN A 308 -3.91 -15.54 1.09
N GLY A 309 -2.68 -15.07 1.05
CA GLY A 309 -1.48 -15.90 1.04
C GLY A 309 -1.04 -16.37 2.43
N LYS A 310 0.19 -16.86 2.52
CA LYS A 310 0.75 -17.42 3.75
C LYS A 310 1.43 -16.39 4.65
N ALA A 311 1.66 -15.16 4.16
CA ALA A 311 2.38 -14.12 4.92
C ALA A 311 1.66 -13.73 6.22
N ASN A 312 0.35 -13.43 6.17
CA ASN A 312 -0.40 -13.05 7.36
C ASN A 312 -0.41 -14.12 8.46
N PRO A 313 -0.75 -15.40 8.19
CA PRO A 313 -0.70 -16.44 9.21
C PRO A 313 0.67 -16.60 9.86
N GLU A 314 1.75 -16.56 9.08
CA GLU A 314 3.11 -16.73 9.63
C GLU A 314 3.52 -15.53 10.48
N VAL A 315 3.24 -14.29 10.07
CA VAL A 315 3.53 -13.10 10.88
C VAL A 315 2.75 -13.13 12.20
N ILE A 316 1.47 -13.52 12.19
CA ILE A 316 0.67 -13.63 13.41
C ILE A 316 1.26 -14.69 14.34
N LYS A 317 1.71 -15.82 13.81
CA LYS A 317 2.37 -16.88 14.57
C LYS A 317 3.69 -16.38 15.22
N LEU A 318 4.55 -15.71 14.45
CA LEU A 318 5.80 -15.13 14.97
C LEU A 318 5.55 -14.07 16.06
N LEU A 319 4.50 -13.26 15.93
CA LEU A 319 4.11 -12.30 16.95
C LEU A 319 3.62 -12.99 18.24
N ALA A 320 2.91 -14.11 18.13
CA ALA A 320 2.53 -14.90 19.27
C ALA A 320 3.75 -15.56 19.95
N GLU A 321 4.68 -16.14 19.18
CA GLU A 321 5.93 -16.74 19.67
C GLU A 321 6.83 -15.71 20.36
N SER A 322 6.88 -14.46 19.86
CA SER A 322 7.65 -13.39 20.49
C SER A 322 7.00 -12.83 21.76
N GLY A 323 5.75 -13.21 22.07
CA GLY A 323 4.95 -12.69 23.18
C GLY A 323 4.44 -11.24 22.94
N ASN A 324 4.49 -10.75 21.71
CA ASN A 324 4.09 -9.39 21.37
C ASN A 324 2.74 -9.28 20.62
N LEU A 325 2.05 -10.38 20.37
CA LEU A 325 0.64 -10.36 19.99
C LEU A 325 -0.20 -10.05 21.25
N LEU A 326 -1.08 -9.05 21.19
CA LEU A 326 -2.00 -8.72 22.29
C LEU A 326 -3.40 -9.28 22.05
N ALA A 327 -3.87 -9.18 20.82
CA ALA A 327 -5.18 -9.70 20.40
C ALA A 327 -5.20 -9.98 18.90
N ARG A 328 -6.14 -10.80 18.46
CA ARG A 328 -6.42 -11.06 17.05
C ARG A 328 -7.92 -11.23 16.81
N GLY A 329 -8.35 -10.90 15.61
CA GLY A 329 -9.73 -11.06 15.18
C GLY A 329 -9.88 -11.06 13.67
N ILE A 330 -11.11 -10.91 13.22
CA ILE A 330 -11.46 -10.75 11.80
C ILE A 330 -12.36 -9.53 11.71
N THR A 331 -12.08 -8.66 10.74
CA THR A 331 -12.94 -7.52 10.44
C THR A 331 -13.26 -7.48 8.95
N THR A 332 -14.24 -6.69 8.57
CA THR A 332 -14.56 -6.43 7.16
C THR A 332 -14.07 -5.04 6.80
N ILE A 333 -13.29 -4.95 5.76
CA ILE A 333 -12.80 -3.69 5.19
C ILE A 333 -13.28 -3.54 3.76
N ARG A 334 -13.38 -2.30 3.30
CA ARG A 334 -13.59 -1.98 1.90
C ARG A 334 -12.23 -1.92 1.21
N ASP A 335 -11.87 -3.00 0.50
CA ASP A 335 -10.54 -3.26 -0.04
C ASP A 335 -10.49 -3.00 -1.55
N ALA A 336 -9.39 -2.44 -2.03
CA ALA A 336 -9.18 -2.14 -3.44
C ALA A 336 -8.80 -3.41 -4.22
N HIS A 337 -9.43 -3.61 -5.37
CA HIS A 337 -9.23 -4.75 -6.27
C HIS A 337 -8.94 -4.25 -7.68
N SER A 338 -8.07 -4.95 -8.40
CA SER A 338 -7.87 -4.68 -9.83
C SER A 338 -9.15 -4.91 -10.62
N TRP A 339 -9.52 -3.96 -11.47
CA TRP A 339 -10.68 -4.08 -12.35
C TRP A 339 -10.58 -5.25 -13.34
N ARG A 340 -9.36 -5.72 -13.64
CA ARG A 340 -9.08 -6.81 -14.59
C ARG A 340 -9.09 -8.18 -13.94
N SER A 341 -8.15 -8.42 -13.02
CA SER A 341 -8.02 -9.72 -12.37
C SER A 341 -9.06 -9.96 -11.28
N LYS A 342 -9.74 -8.90 -10.82
CA LYS A 342 -10.64 -8.90 -9.65
C LYS A 342 -9.94 -9.34 -8.36
N ALA A 343 -8.61 -9.37 -8.36
CA ALA A 343 -7.81 -9.70 -7.19
C ALA A 343 -7.50 -8.44 -6.38
N PRO A 344 -7.32 -8.56 -5.06
CA PRO A 344 -6.90 -7.45 -4.22
C PRO A 344 -5.57 -6.85 -4.68
N VAL A 345 -5.42 -5.56 -4.54
CA VAL A 345 -4.15 -4.84 -4.76
C VAL A 345 -3.44 -4.61 -3.43
N ILE A 346 -2.14 -4.35 -3.48
CA ILE A 346 -1.35 -3.94 -2.33
C ILE A 346 -0.76 -2.56 -2.61
N ARG A 347 -0.34 -1.84 -1.58
CA ARG A 347 0.56 -0.71 -1.75
C ARG A 347 2.00 -1.20 -1.67
N ARG A 348 2.82 -0.82 -2.63
CA ARG A 348 4.22 -1.24 -2.74
C ARG A 348 5.08 -0.07 -3.23
N ALA A 349 6.19 0.18 -2.56
CA ALA A 349 7.22 1.11 -3.03
C ALA A 349 7.85 0.54 -4.30
N THR A 350 7.53 1.14 -5.44
CA THR A 350 7.98 0.68 -6.74
C THR A 350 8.80 1.77 -7.41
N PRO A 351 9.99 1.44 -7.97
CA PRO A 351 10.73 2.39 -8.78
C PRO A 351 9.89 2.84 -9.97
N GLN A 352 9.68 4.13 -10.07
CA GLN A 352 8.83 4.77 -11.08
C GLN A 352 9.52 6.00 -11.64
N TRP A 353 9.06 6.45 -12.80
CA TRP A 353 9.35 7.76 -13.33
C TRP A 353 8.24 8.73 -12.91
N PHE A 354 8.64 9.85 -12.32
CA PHE A 354 7.72 10.90 -11.89
C PHE A 354 8.03 12.18 -12.65
N ILE A 355 6.99 12.93 -12.98
CA ILE A 355 7.11 14.30 -13.48
C ILE A 355 6.88 15.22 -12.30
N SER A 356 7.89 16.04 -11.95
CA SER A 356 7.77 17.00 -10.87
C SER A 356 6.76 18.07 -11.23
N MET A 357 5.64 18.09 -10.53
CA MET A 357 4.58 19.09 -10.74
C MET A 357 4.92 20.46 -10.18
N ASP A 358 5.82 20.52 -9.17
CA ASP A 358 6.09 21.72 -8.39
C ASP A 358 7.44 22.40 -8.72
N LYS A 359 8.26 21.75 -9.57
CA LYS A 359 9.53 22.34 -10.03
C LYS A 359 9.26 23.52 -10.97
N PRO A 360 9.83 24.72 -10.71
CA PRO A 360 9.70 25.84 -11.63
C PRO A 360 10.23 25.53 -13.03
N GLY A 361 9.43 25.80 -14.05
CA GLY A 361 9.80 25.69 -15.45
C GLY A 361 10.49 26.95 -15.99
N PRO A 362 10.72 27.03 -17.30
CA PRO A 362 11.42 28.18 -17.93
C PRO A 362 10.72 29.54 -17.74
N ASN A 363 9.42 29.54 -17.50
CA ASN A 363 8.62 30.75 -17.21
C ASN A 363 8.59 31.14 -15.73
N GLY A 364 9.37 30.48 -14.89
CA GLY A 364 9.41 30.68 -13.43
C GLY A 364 8.22 30.11 -12.65
N LYS A 365 7.26 29.47 -13.34
CA LYS A 365 6.10 28.80 -12.74
C LYS A 365 6.22 27.29 -12.85
N SER A 366 5.66 26.59 -11.90
CA SER A 366 5.57 25.12 -11.91
C SER A 366 4.48 24.64 -12.87
N LEU A 367 4.52 23.35 -13.21
CA LEU A 367 3.48 22.71 -14.02
C LEU A 367 2.11 22.79 -13.31
N ARG A 368 2.09 22.59 -12.00
CA ARG A 368 0.88 22.71 -11.16
C ARG A 368 0.30 24.12 -11.21
N GLU A 369 1.11 25.15 -11.01
CA GLU A 369 0.65 26.56 -11.08
C GLU A 369 0.08 26.90 -12.44
N ASN A 370 0.73 26.47 -13.52
CA ASN A 370 0.23 26.69 -14.88
C ASN A 370 -1.09 25.92 -15.14
N ALA A 371 -1.21 24.68 -14.68
CA ALA A 371 -2.41 23.87 -14.82
C ALA A 371 -3.59 24.47 -14.04
N LEU A 372 -3.38 24.82 -12.78
CA LEU A 372 -4.42 25.46 -11.95
C LEU A 372 -4.88 26.77 -12.55
N LYS A 373 -3.96 27.59 -13.06
CA LYS A 373 -4.32 28.84 -13.77
C LYS A 373 -5.14 28.59 -15.03
N ALA A 374 -4.75 27.60 -15.84
CA ALA A 374 -5.53 27.23 -17.03
C ALA A 374 -6.95 26.74 -16.68
N ILE A 375 -7.10 26.01 -15.58
CA ILE A 375 -8.41 25.58 -15.07
C ILE A 375 -9.25 26.78 -14.64
N GLU A 376 -8.67 27.76 -13.97
CA GLU A 376 -9.37 29.01 -13.61
C GLU A 376 -9.89 29.76 -14.83
N ASP A 377 -9.07 29.83 -15.87
CA ASP A 377 -9.37 30.56 -17.11
C ASP A 377 -10.33 29.80 -18.05
N THR A 378 -10.64 28.53 -17.75
CA THR A 378 -11.51 27.68 -18.56
C THR A 378 -12.97 27.76 -18.10
N GLU A 379 -13.89 28.00 -19.03
CA GLU A 379 -15.32 27.85 -18.80
C GLU A 379 -15.73 26.38 -18.93
N PHE A 380 -16.36 25.85 -17.87
CA PHE A 380 -16.81 24.45 -17.82
C PHE A 380 -18.31 24.32 -17.99
N PHE A 381 -18.73 23.42 -18.90
CA PHE A 381 -20.10 23.02 -19.02
C PHE A 381 -20.26 21.50 -19.03
N PRO A 382 -20.88 20.92 -17.96
CA PRO A 382 -21.40 21.58 -16.76
C PRO A 382 -20.30 22.09 -15.83
N ALA A 383 -20.62 23.11 -15.03
CA ALA A 383 -19.67 23.78 -14.12
C ALA A 383 -18.94 22.82 -13.15
N VAL A 384 -19.56 21.70 -12.76
CA VAL A 384 -18.98 20.68 -11.88
C VAL A 384 -17.70 20.03 -12.45
N GLY A 385 -17.51 20.09 -13.77
CA GLY A 385 -16.28 19.59 -14.42
C GLY A 385 -15.00 20.26 -13.92
N ARG A 386 -15.10 21.52 -13.47
CA ARG A 386 -13.99 22.24 -12.86
C ARG A 386 -13.43 21.53 -11.61
N ASN A 387 -14.33 21.12 -10.71
CA ASN A 387 -13.93 20.45 -9.46
C ASN A 387 -13.20 19.16 -9.76
N ARG A 388 -13.67 18.38 -10.75
CA ARG A 388 -13.04 17.14 -11.17
C ARG A 388 -11.61 17.36 -11.67
N LEU A 389 -11.43 18.33 -12.56
CA LEU A 389 -10.12 18.61 -13.14
C LEU A 389 -9.16 19.19 -12.10
N GLN A 390 -9.64 20.08 -11.22
CA GLN A 390 -8.85 20.68 -10.16
C GLN A 390 -8.36 19.63 -9.14
N SER A 391 -9.16 18.63 -8.83
CA SER A 391 -8.79 17.55 -7.92
C SER A 391 -7.74 16.59 -8.49
N MET A 392 -7.50 16.60 -9.81
CA MET A 392 -6.48 15.77 -10.47
C MET A 392 -5.11 16.46 -10.53
N VAL A 393 -5.02 17.77 -10.28
CA VAL A 393 -3.81 18.60 -10.29
C VAL A 393 -3.28 18.87 -8.89
#